data_6a4caedc145563b023e8ae79339d7e10
#
_entry.id   6a4caedc145563b023e8ae79339d7e10
#
_cell.length_a   1.000
_cell.length_b   1.000
_cell.length_c   1.000
_cell.angle_alpha   90.00
_cell.angle_beta   90.00
_cell.angle_gamma   90.00
#
_symmetry.space_group_name_H-M   'P 1'
#
loop_
_entity.id
_entity.type
_entity.pdbx_description
1 polymer ?
#
loop_
_entity_poly.entity_id
_entity_poly.type
_entity_poly.pdbx_seq_one_letter_code
_entity_poly.pdbx_strand_id
1 'polypeptide(L)'
;RSDLSVKKDETAGKEKAMKKKLLKKLMVLALSAVTAFSAVPAATVTAAGNPYPTTQDVDRDGLYEIPCTRFAWQCVYDRQGIALPAWGHAVNWWQNAINQGYAVGNEPVPGSIAVWSGDYYGHVAYVTANLGNNRFTVDEGGRTDKDQTSSHGVAYGYTLTNAVGGRRPYDSNKVLLGFIYPGVRVPGKPYVSVNPGKANQTTTFFWNATSYARYYDVYVYKAGESNPTQFQYGVNGTSWSCTLPAGNYRVAVASVNHAQYAYTFSDSVNFTVQAAPVTHTHSYQRVTVKATTTANGYTQEQCRCGSIQNKQIIYYPKKIQLSRTSYTYNGKVKKPTVKVTDSNNRVISADNYTCLLYTSPSPRD
;
A
#
# COMPACT_ATOMS: atom_id res chain seq x y z
N ARG A 1 -10.24 -34.17 -9.75
CA ARG A 1 -10.79 -32.79 -10.02
C ARG A 1 -11.59 -32.21 -8.85
N SER A 2 -11.76 -32.93 -7.73
CA SER A 2 -12.55 -32.51 -6.54
C SER A 2 -11.74 -31.79 -5.46
N ASP A 3 -10.41 -31.83 -5.50
CA ASP A 3 -9.56 -31.30 -4.42
C ASP A 3 -9.21 -29.81 -4.56
N LEU A 4 -9.41 -29.20 -5.73
CA LEU A 4 -9.12 -27.78 -5.99
C LEU A 4 -10.29 -26.84 -5.66
N SER A 5 -11.51 -27.32 -5.63
CA SER A 5 -12.70 -26.52 -5.30
C SER A 5 -12.84 -26.31 -3.79
N VAL A 6 -12.54 -27.34 -2.99
CA VAL A 6 -12.62 -27.27 -1.52
C VAL A 6 -11.58 -26.29 -0.93
N LYS A 7 -10.37 -26.24 -1.49
CA LYS A 7 -9.33 -25.28 -1.04
C LYS A 7 -9.64 -23.82 -1.38
N LYS A 8 -10.42 -23.55 -2.44
CA LYS A 8 -10.84 -22.18 -2.78
C LYS A 8 -11.91 -21.64 -1.83
N ASP A 9 -12.82 -22.48 -1.38
CA ASP A 9 -13.88 -22.06 -0.44
C ASP A 9 -13.34 -21.86 0.98
N GLU A 10 -12.36 -22.65 1.40
CA GLU A 10 -11.71 -22.46 2.72
C GLU A 10 -10.87 -21.17 2.80
N THR A 11 -10.21 -20.79 1.71
CA THR A 11 -9.45 -19.53 1.64
C THR A 11 -10.36 -18.32 1.61
N ALA A 12 -11.47 -18.35 0.87
CA ALA A 12 -12.48 -17.28 0.85
C ALA A 12 -13.19 -17.12 2.21
N GLY A 13 -13.44 -18.21 2.92
CA GLY A 13 -14.01 -18.21 4.26
C GLY A 13 -13.05 -17.61 5.31
N LYS A 14 -11.76 -17.94 5.25
CA LYS A 14 -10.71 -17.38 6.12
C LYS A 14 -10.48 -15.89 5.87
N GLU A 15 -10.53 -15.46 4.62
CA GLU A 15 -10.39 -14.05 4.23
C GLU A 15 -11.59 -13.20 4.72
N LYS A 16 -12.82 -13.70 4.60
CA LYS A 16 -14.03 -13.07 5.17
C LYS A 16 -13.99 -12.98 6.69
N ALA A 17 -13.53 -14.06 7.36
CA ALA A 17 -13.41 -14.09 8.83
C ALA A 17 -12.30 -13.14 9.33
N MET A 18 -11.21 -13.01 8.58
CA MET A 18 -10.11 -12.10 8.91
C MET A 18 -10.51 -10.63 8.68
N LYS A 19 -11.23 -10.31 7.59
CA LYS A 19 -11.83 -8.98 7.37
C LYS A 19 -12.81 -8.61 8.50
N LYS A 20 -13.63 -9.55 8.97
CA LYS A 20 -14.55 -9.34 10.10
C LYS A 20 -13.82 -9.17 11.44
N LYS A 21 -12.71 -9.87 11.67
CA LYS A 21 -11.85 -9.70 12.86
C LYS A 21 -11.08 -8.38 12.84
N LEU A 22 -10.62 -7.95 11.67
CA LEU A 22 -9.95 -6.66 11.47
C LEU A 22 -10.93 -5.50 11.68
N LEU A 23 -12.15 -5.61 11.15
CA LEU A 23 -13.23 -4.64 11.42
C LEU A 23 -13.60 -4.56 12.90
N LYS A 24 -13.68 -5.70 13.62
CA LYS A 24 -13.97 -5.70 15.08
C LYS A 24 -12.82 -5.11 15.90
N LYS A 25 -11.56 -5.31 15.54
CA LYS A 25 -10.43 -4.65 16.20
C LYS A 25 -10.39 -3.14 15.94
N LEU A 26 -10.81 -2.69 14.77
CA LEU A 26 -11.00 -1.26 14.44
C LEU A 26 -12.13 -0.64 15.27
N MET A 27 -13.20 -1.40 15.55
CA MET A 27 -14.30 -0.93 16.44
C MET A 27 -13.87 -0.71 17.90
N VAL A 28 -12.97 -1.51 18.43
CA VAL A 28 -12.55 -1.41 19.84
C VAL A 28 -11.56 -0.26 20.07
N LEU A 29 -10.77 0.11 19.07
CA LEU A 29 -9.84 1.26 19.15
C LEU A 29 -10.51 2.62 18.90
N ALA A 30 -11.67 2.65 18.23
CA ALA A 30 -12.42 3.88 17.98
C ALA A 30 -13.28 4.34 19.20
N LEU A 31 -13.43 3.51 20.24
CA LEU A 31 -14.27 3.84 21.40
C LEU A 31 -13.54 4.62 22.51
N SER A 32 -12.25 4.86 22.41
CA SER A 32 -11.46 5.56 23.44
C SER A 32 -11.00 6.97 23.09
N ALA A 33 -11.44 7.54 21.96
CA ALA A 33 -11.11 8.90 21.57
C ALA A 33 -12.37 9.78 21.40
N VAL A 34 -13.20 9.83 22.43
CA VAL A 34 -14.17 10.91 22.60
C VAL A 34 -13.53 11.98 23.46
N THR A 35 -12.76 12.88 22.85
CA THR A 35 -12.43 14.17 23.46
C THR A 35 -12.26 15.23 22.37
N ALA A 36 -13.02 16.31 22.58
CA ALA A 36 -12.92 17.62 21.97
C ALA A 36 -13.26 17.69 20.45
N PHE A 37 -14.52 17.92 20.18
CA PHE A 37 -14.96 18.72 19.05
C PHE A 37 -14.32 20.13 19.17
N SER A 38 -13.17 20.34 18.59
CA SER A 38 -12.74 21.69 18.23
C SER A 38 -13.58 22.09 17.02
N ALA A 39 -14.51 23.01 17.24
CA ALA A 39 -15.32 23.62 16.21
C ALA A 39 -14.40 24.15 15.11
N VAL A 40 -14.49 23.57 13.92
CA VAL A 40 -14.10 24.27 12.69
C VAL A 40 -14.91 25.57 12.69
N PRO A 41 -14.29 26.76 12.49
CA PRO A 41 -15.05 27.99 12.44
C PRO A 41 -16.15 27.80 11.39
N ALA A 42 -17.39 27.91 11.84
CA ALA A 42 -18.55 27.93 10.96
C ALA A 42 -18.30 29.08 9.99
N ALA A 43 -18.08 28.77 8.71
CA ALA A 43 -18.32 29.78 7.69
C ALA A 43 -19.68 30.38 8.01
N THR A 44 -19.76 31.70 8.15
CA THR A 44 -21.01 32.42 8.37
C THR A 44 -21.98 32.04 7.26
N VAL A 45 -22.78 31.01 7.52
CA VAL A 45 -23.88 30.62 6.67
C VAL A 45 -24.91 31.72 6.93
N THR A 46 -25.03 32.68 6.00
CA THR A 46 -26.22 33.49 5.90
C THR A 46 -27.41 32.55 5.99
N ALA A 47 -28.34 32.79 6.90
CA ALA A 47 -29.48 31.94 7.18
C ALA A 47 -30.25 31.66 5.87
N ALA A 48 -29.86 30.64 5.15
CA ALA A 48 -30.59 30.14 3.99
C ALA A 48 -31.84 29.49 4.56
N GLY A 49 -32.99 30.08 4.30
CA GLY A 49 -34.27 29.46 4.64
C GLY A 49 -34.34 28.04 4.00
N ASN A 50 -35.15 27.20 4.60
CA ASN A 50 -35.40 25.87 4.05
C ASN A 50 -35.87 25.98 2.58
N PRO A 51 -35.17 25.37 1.61
CA PRO A 51 -35.46 25.54 0.17
C PRO A 51 -36.69 24.77 -0.31
N TYR A 52 -37.31 23.99 0.55
CA TYR A 52 -38.48 23.17 0.20
C TYR A 52 -39.81 23.83 0.64
N PRO A 53 -40.92 23.56 -0.06
CA PRO A 53 -42.24 24.14 0.28
C PRO A 53 -42.64 23.79 1.72
N THR A 54 -43.39 24.67 2.35
CA THR A 54 -43.85 24.49 3.74
C THR A 54 -44.81 23.34 3.88
N THR A 55 -45.72 23.19 2.93
CA THR A 55 -46.68 22.11 2.85
C THR A 55 -46.94 21.74 1.40
N GLN A 56 -47.36 20.51 1.18
CA GLN A 56 -47.68 19.97 -0.15
C GLN A 56 -48.73 18.87 0.03
N ASP A 57 -49.73 18.82 -0.86
CA ASP A 57 -50.65 17.69 -0.97
C ASP A 57 -49.89 16.54 -1.68
N VAL A 58 -49.33 15.63 -0.88
CA VAL A 58 -48.36 14.63 -1.33
C VAL A 58 -49.07 13.48 -2.05
N ASP A 59 -50.23 13.06 -1.61
CA ASP A 59 -51.00 11.96 -2.16
C ASP A 59 -52.26 12.38 -2.93
N ARG A 60 -52.51 13.69 -3.03
CA ARG A 60 -53.61 14.32 -3.75
C ARG A 60 -54.99 14.02 -3.16
N ASP A 61 -55.04 13.90 -1.85
CA ASP A 61 -56.29 13.71 -1.11
C ASP A 61 -56.94 15.02 -0.65
N GLY A 62 -56.29 16.16 -0.94
CA GLY A 62 -56.71 17.49 -0.55
C GLY A 62 -56.17 17.94 0.81
N LEU A 63 -55.40 17.14 1.50
CA LEU A 63 -54.70 17.47 2.74
C LEU A 63 -53.25 17.87 2.45
N TYR A 64 -52.71 18.82 3.21
CA TYR A 64 -51.40 19.36 2.99
C TYR A 64 -50.43 18.86 4.09
N GLU A 65 -49.49 18.03 3.73
CA GLU A 65 -48.44 17.50 4.61
C GLU A 65 -47.17 18.34 4.50
N ILE A 66 -46.32 18.23 5.53
CA ILE A 66 -44.95 18.70 5.46
C ILE A 66 -44.14 17.70 4.62
N PRO A 67 -43.60 18.08 3.44
CA PRO A 67 -42.87 17.16 2.58
C PRO A 67 -41.70 16.52 3.30
N CYS A 68 -41.41 15.26 3.01
CA CYS A 68 -40.26 14.51 3.60
C CYS A 68 -38.93 15.26 3.41
N THR A 69 -38.73 15.88 2.26
CA THR A 69 -37.53 16.67 1.94
C THR A 69 -37.38 17.90 2.82
N ARG A 70 -38.49 18.65 3.01
CA ARG A 70 -38.48 19.79 3.93
C ARG A 70 -38.20 19.38 5.34
N PHE A 71 -38.87 18.34 5.80
CA PHE A 71 -38.74 17.86 7.17
C PHE A 71 -37.33 17.35 7.49
N ALA A 72 -36.79 16.49 6.63
CA ALA A 72 -35.44 15.99 6.79
C ALA A 72 -34.36 17.09 6.74
N TRP A 73 -34.49 18.03 5.81
CA TRP A 73 -33.63 19.22 5.72
C TRP A 73 -33.65 20.01 7.02
N GLN A 74 -34.89 20.32 7.52
CA GLN A 74 -35.05 21.09 8.75
C GLN A 74 -34.46 20.40 9.96
N CYS A 75 -34.63 19.07 10.10
CA CYS A 75 -34.02 18.29 11.18
C CYS A 75 -32.49 18.41 11.15
N VAL A 76 -31.87 18.36 9.98
CA VAL A 76 -30.42 18.53 9.84
C VAL A 76 -29.99 19.94 10.23
N TYR A 77 -30.70 20.94 9.76
CA TYR A 77 -30.40 22.33 10.07
C TYR A 77 -30.54 22.63 11.58
N ASP A 78 -31.67 22.27 12.17
CA ASP A 78 -31.95 22.57 13.57
C ASP A 78 -31.07 21.81 14.56
N ARG A 79 -30.72 20.55 14.24
CA ARG A 79 -30.00 19.68 15.16
C ARG A 79 -28.46 19.65 14.93
N GLN A 80 -28.01 20.03 13.73
CA GLN A 80 -26.59 19.96 13.36
C GLN A 80 -26.04 21.32 12.86
N GLY A 81 -26.87 22.34 12.62
CA GLY A 81 -26.44 23.62 12.06
C GLY A 81 -26.02 23.54 10.59
N ILE A 82 -26.40 22.48 9.87
CA ILE A 82 -25.96 22.23 8.50
C ILE A 82 -27.07 22.56 7.53
N ALA A 83 -26.88 23.58 6.70
CA ALA A 83 -27.76 23.89 5.59
C ALA A 83 -27.41 23.00 4.38
N LEU A 84 -28.21 21.99 4.12
CA LEU A 84 -28.02 21.15 2.94
C LEU A 84 -28.42 21.92 1.66
N PRO A 85 -27.80 21.63 0.50
CA PRO A 85 -28.26 22.17 -0.78
C PRO A 85 -29.68 21.72 -1.12
N ALA A 86 -30.31 22.44 -2.03
CA ALA A 86 -31.60 22.04 -2.62
C ALA A 86 -31.38 20.88 -3.60
N TRP A 87 -31.69 19.67 -3.19
CA TRP A 87 -31.49 18.47 -4.02
C TRP A 87 -32.75 18.01 -4.77
N GLY A 88 -33.85 18.81 -4.70
CA GLY A 88 -35.12 18.50 -5.36
C GLY A 88 -35.89 17.37 -4.68
N HIS A 89 -36.54 16.52 -5.47
CA HIS A 89 -37.27 15.36 -4.96
C HIS A 89 -36.34 14.36 -4.23
N ALA A 90 -36.90 13.67 -3.24
CA ALA A 90 -36.11 12.74 -2.40
C ALA A 90 -35.35 11.67 -3.20
N VAL A 91 -35.91 11.21 -4.32
CA VAL A 91 -35.26 10.25 -5.22
C VAL A 91 -33.91 10.73 -5.74
N ASN A 92 -33.69 12.03 -5.84
CA ASN A 92 -32.45 12.63 -6.33
C ASN A 92 -31.40 12.83 -5.22
N TRP A 93 -31.77 12.74 -3.95
CA TRP A 93 -30.91 13.11 -2.83
C TRP A 93 -29.67 12.26 -2.78
N TRP A 94 -29.79 10.94 -3.01
CA TRP A 94 -28.68 10.00 -2.98
C TRP A 94 -27.58 10.38 -3.98
N GLN A 95 -27.96 10.56 -5.25
CA GLN A 95 -26.98 10.86 -6.30
C GLN A 95 -26.43 12.28 -6.17
N ASN A 96 -27.26 13.24 -5.78
CA ASN A 96 -26.83 14.63 -5.58
C ASN A 96 -25.85 14.75 -4.40
N ALA A 97 -26.06 14.00 -3.31
CA ALA A 97 -25.14 13.93 -2.20
C ALA A 97 -23.76 13.41 -2.64
N ILE A 98 -23.73 12.29 -3.38
CA ILE A 98 -22.50 11.70 -3.92
C ILE A 98 -21.79 12.71 -4.84
N ASN A 99 -22.50 13.30 -5.81
CA ASN A 99 -21.94 14.25 -6.78
C ASN A 99 -21.35 15.49 -6.11
N GLN A 100 -21.86 15.88 -4.95
CA GLN A 100 -21.37 17.02 -4.18
C GLN A 100 -20.37 16.61 -3.08
N GLY A 101 -19.91 15.36 -3.07
CA GLY A 101 -18.89 14.87 -2.17
C GLY A 101 -19.33 14.67 -0.72
N TYR A 102 -20.64 14.53 -0.46
CA TYR A 102 -21.13 14.08 0.84
C TYR A 102 -20.83 12.57 1.01
N ALA A 103 -20.47 12.17 2.20
CA ALA A 103 -20.32 10.77 2.49
C ALA A 103 -21.67 10.07 2.56
N VAL A 104 -21.73 8.86 2.01
CA VAL A 104 -22.88 7.98 2.04
C VAL A 104 -22.46 6.59 2.50
N GLY A 105 -23.38 5.82 3.04
CA GLY A 105 -23.06 4.46 3.51
C GLY A 105 -24.28 3.66 3.90
N ASN A 106 -24.03 2.50 4.49
CA ASN A 106 -25.04 1.50 4.81
C ASN A 106 -25.47 1.47 6.29
N GLU A 107 -24.84 2.29 7.13
CA GLU A 107 -25.09 2.31 8.58
C GLU A 107 -26.05 3.44 8.96
N PRO A 108 -27.11 3.17 9.71
CA PRO A 108 -28.06 4.17 10.17
C PRO A 108 -27.48 4.97 11.36
N VAL A 109 -26.49 5.81 11.08
CA VAL A 109 -25.88 6.65 12.11
C VAL A 109 -26.88 7.72 12.55
N PRO A 110 -27.10 7.96 13.85
CA PRO A 110 -27.92 9.08 14.32
C PRO A 110 -27.45 10.41 13.71
N GLY A 111 -28.38 11.18 13.16
CA GLY A 111 -28.08 12.40 12.42
C GLY A 111 -27.90 12.20 10.91
N SER A 112 -27.88 10.98 10.42
CA SER A 112 -27.90 10.69 8.99
C SER A 112 -29.30 10.82 8.40
N ILE A 113 -29.38 10.82 7.06
CA ILE A 113 -30.63 10.83 6.33
C ILE A 113 -30.76 9.48 5.63
N ALA A 114 -31.75 8.69 5.99
CA ALA A 114 -32.16 7.50 5.24
C ALA A 114 -32.81 7.91 3.92
N VAL A 115 -32.44 7.26 2.81
CA VAL A 115 -32.92 7.59 1.47
C VAL A 115 -33.52 6.36 0.80
N TRP A 116 -34.74 6.49 0.34
CA TRP A 116 -35.43 5.45 -0.43
C TRP A 116 -35.68 5.92 -1.86
N SER A 117 -35.47 5.00 -2.81
CA SER A 117 -35.90 5.12 -4.20
C SER A 117 -37.19 4.32 -4.44
N GLY A 118 -37.72 4.34 -5.64
CA GLY A 118 -38.72 3.36 -6.10
C GLY A 118 -39.97 3.92 -6.70
N ASP A 119 -40.30 5.18 -6.46
CA ASP A 119 -41.32 5.91 -7.18
C ASP A 119 -40.78 7.22 -7.75
N TYR A 120 -41.66 8.05 -8.35
CA TYR A 120 -41.28 9.32 -8.96
C TYR A 120 -40.64 10.29 -7.94
N TYR A 121 -41.09 10.26 -6.70
CA TYR A 121 -40.66 11.23 -5.67
C TYR A 121 -39.57 10.66 -4.74
N GLY A 122 -39.54 9.35 -4.50
CA GLY A 122 -38.71 8.73 -3.47
C GLY A 122 -39.16 9.07 -2.06
N HIS A 123 -38.30 8.83 -1.06
CA HIS A 123 -38.54 9.24 0.33
C HIS A 123 -37.22 9.51 1.06
N VAL A 124 -37.24 10.41 2.03
CA VAL A 124 -36.11 10.68 2.95
C VAL A 124 -36.62 10.85 4.38
N ALA A 125 -35.80 10.40 5.34
CA ALA A 125 -36.10 10.54 6.77
C ALA A 125 -34.84 10.80 7.57
N TYR A 126 -34.95 11.56 8.66
CA TYR A 126 -33.85 11.83 9.58
C TYR A 126 -33.70 10.69 10.60
N VAL A 127 -32.52 10.05 10.66
CA VAL A 127 -32.24 8.95 11.59
C VAL A 127 -31.97 9.49 12.98
N THR A 128 -32.71 8.99 13.98
CA THR A 128 -32.59 9.41 15.39
C THR A 128 -31.84 8.40 16.23
N ALA A 129 -31.92 7.09 15.94
CA ALA A 129 -31.17 6.05 16.64
C ALA A 129 -30.87 4.85 15.74
N ASN A 130 -29.75 4.18 15.99
CA ASN A 130 -29.41 2.86 15.45
C ASN A 130 -29.66 1.79 16.52
N LEU A 131 -30.59 0.89 16.27
CA LEU A 131 -30.98 -0.16 17.21
C LEU A 131 -30.29 -1.52 16.89
N GLY A 132 -29.41 -1.55 15.90
CA GLY A 132 -28.77 -2.76 15.41
C GLY A 132 -29.67 -3.67 14.57
N ASN A 133 -29.09 -4.68 13.93
CA ASN A 133 -29.82 -5.68 13.12
C ASN A 133 -30.76 -5.05 12.08
N ASN A 134 -30.31 -4.04 11.35
CA ASN A 134 -31.10 -3.25 10.39
C ASN A 134 -32.32 -2.53 10.99
N ARG A 135 -32.35 -2.35 12.30
CA ARG A 135 -33.40 -1.58 12.98
C ARG A 135 -32.88 -0.20 13.34
N PHE A 136 -33.65 0.79 13.06
CA PHE A 136 -33.34 2.18 13.38
C PHE A 136 -34.62 3.00 13.56
N THR A 137 -34.50 4.15 14.21
CA THR A 137 -35.62 5.08 14.36
C THR A 137 -35.38 6.31 13.52
N VAL A 138 -36.48 6.87 13.03
CA VAL A 138 -36.48 8.07 12.19
C VAL A 138 -37.53 9.09 12.65
N ASP A 139 -37.23 10.35 12.37
CA ASP A 139 -38.22 11.42 12.30
C ASP A 139 -38.46 11.75 10.84
N GLU A 140 -39.68 11.79 10.40
CA GLU A 140 -40.03 11.95 8.96
C GLU A 140 -41.29 12.76 8.74
N GLY A 141 -41.35 13.40 7.59
CA GLY A 141 -42.54 14.06 7.06
C GLY A 141 -43.05 13.36 5.79
N GLY A 142 -44.17 13.85 5.24
CA GLY A 142 -44.74 13.36 3.98
C GLY A 142 -45.22 11.91 4.09
N ARG A 143 -45.75 11.53 5.23
CA ARG A 143 -46.42 10.24 5.42
C ARG A 143 -47.86 10.34 4.95
N THR A 144 -48.29 9.37 4.21
CA THR A 144 -49.62 9.25 3.63
C THR A 144 -50.43 8.06 4.19
N ASP A 145 -49.83 7.29 5.08
CA ASP A 145 -50.47 6.13 5.70
C ASP A 145 -51.50 6.57 6.74
N LYS A 146 -52.68 6.01 6.63
CA LYS A 146 -53.88 6.39 7.41
C LYS A 146 -53.78 6.19 8.93
N ASP A 147 -52.70 5.53 9.42
CA ASP A 147 -52.46 5.30 10.84
C ASP A 147 -51.69 6.43 11.54
N GLN A 148 -51.74 7.62 11.00
CA GLN A 148 -50.94 8.75 11.47
C GLN A 148 -51.55 9.44 12.70
N THR A 149 -50.72 9.55 13.69
CA THR A 149 -51.04 10.26 14.92
C THR A 149 -50.82 11.76 14.87
N SER A 150 -50.29 12.31 13.74
CA SER A 150 -49.97 13.70 13.59
C SER A 150 -50.79 14.38 12.47
N SER A 151 -51.25 15.57 12.70
CA SER A 151 -52.12 16.37 11.81
C SER A 151 -51.46 16.90 10.55
N HIS A 152 -50.16 16.55 10.23
CA HIS A 152 -49.45 17.11 9.10
C HIS A 152 -48.50 16.10 8.45
N GLY A 153 -48.84 14.80 8.50
CA GLY A 153 -48.00 13.75 7.89
C GLY A 153 -46.59 13.62 8.48
N VAL A 154 -46.40 13.94 9.77
CA VAL A 154 -45.14 13.90 10.48
C VAL A 154 -45.15 12.75 11.49
N ALA A 155 -44.08 12.00 11.57
CA ALA A 155 -43.85 10.98 12.59
C ALA A 155 -42.49 11.19 13.27
N TYR A 156 -42.46 11.02 14.58
CA TYR A 156 -41.26 11.11 15.40
C TYR A 156 -40.91 9.75 16.05
N GLY A 157 -39.61 9.41 16.05
CA GLY A 157 -39.14 8.20 16.67
C GLY A 157 -39.72 6.92 16.06
N TYR A 158 -40.15 6.96 14.82
CA TYR A 158 -40.73 5.81 14.13
C TYR A 158 -39.70 4.74 13.86
N THR A 159 -39.95 3.52 14.38
CA THR A 159 -39.03 2.41 14.26
C THR A 159 -39.22 1.65 12.95
N LEU A 160 -38.13 1.52 12.20
CA LEU A 160 -38.06 0.75 10.99
C LEU A 160 -37.13 -0.45 11.15
N THR A 161 -37.50 -1.57 10.51
CA THR A 161 -36.59 -2.70 10.26
C THR A 161 -36.40 -2.79 8.74
N ASN A 162 -35.30 -2.24 8.24
CA ASN A 162 -35.06 -2.12 6.81
C ASN A 162 -33.56 -2.26 6.50
N ALA A 163 -33.19 -3.33 5.81
CA ALA A 163 -31.84 -3.50 5.29
C ALA A 163 -31.65 -2.65 4.03
N VAL A 164 -30.43 -2.18 3.78
CA VAL A 164 -30.07 -1.53 2.51
C VAL A 164 -30.31 -2.51 1.35
N GLY A 165 -30.94 -2.02 0.28
CA GLY A 165 -31.46 -2.83 -0.83
C GLY A 165 -32.81 -3.50 -0.55
N GLY A 166 -33.31 -3.43 0.71
CA GLY A 166 -34.62 -3.98 1.09
C GLY A 166 -35.74 -2.99 0.86
N ARG A 167 -36.95 -3.52 0.70
CA ARG A 167 -38.18 -2.71 0.57
C ARG A 167 -38.57 -2.10 1.90
N ARG A 168 -39.08 -0.87 1.84
CA ARG A 168 -39.55 -0.16 3.03
C ARG A 168 -40.80 -0.87 3.61
N PRO A 169 -40.85 -1.13 4.94
CA PRO A 169 -42.08 -1.60 5.55
C PRO A 169 -43.24 -0.63 5.26
N TYR A 170 -44.41 -1.20 4.98
CA TYR A 170 -45.66 -0.46 4.66
C TYR A 170 -45.66 0.35 3.34
N ASP A 171 -44.52 0.40 2.61
CA ASP A 171 -44.39 1.00 1.31
C ASP A 171 -43.47 0.18 0.41
N SER A 172 -43.99 -0.88 -0.13
CA SER A 172 -43.21 -1.87 -0.90
C SER A 172 -42.65 -1.33 -2.23
N ASN A 173 -43.06 -0.15 -2.65
CA ASN A 173 -42.54 0.50 -3.85
C ASN A 173 -41.20 1.23 -3.58
N LYS A 174 -40.84 1.42 -2.31
CA LYS A 174 -39.63 2.15 -1.92
C LYS A 174 -38.53 1.18 -1.46
N VAL A 175 -37.34 1.34 -2.01
CA VAL A 175 -36.12 0.53 -1.69
C VAL A 175 -35.11 1.42 -0.98
N LEU A 176 -34.61 1.01 0.18
CA LEU A 176 -33.60 1.73 0.93
C LEU A 176 -32.26 1.71 0.16
N LEU A 177 -31.82 2.88 -0.29
CA LEU A 177 -30.52 3.05 -0.94
C LEU A 177 -29.37 3.07 0.07
N GLY A 178 -29.61 3.64 1.24
CA GLY A 178 -28.64 3.81 2.31
C GLY A 178 -28.84 5.13 3.04
N PHE A 179 -27.76 5.66 3.61
CA PHE A 179 -27.77 6.82 4.50
C PHE A 179 -26.79 7.89 4.02
N ILE A 180 -27.24 9.15 3.94
CA ILE A 180 -26.38 10.31 3.71
C ILE A 180 -25.91 10.83 5.07
N TYR A 181 -24.63 11.17 5.19
CA TYR A 181 -24.02 11.71 6.40
C TYR A 181 -23.75 13.22 6.24
N PRO A 182 -24.67 14.10 6.65
CA PRO A 182 -24.64 15.54 6.31
C PRO A 182 -23.37 16.27 6.74
N GLY A 183 -22.81 15.92 7.90
CA GLY A 183 -21.60 16.53 8.47
C GLY A 183 -20.28 15.93 7.94
N VAL A 184 -20.33 14.99 7.02
CA VAL A 184 -19.14 14.26 6.57
C VAL A 184 -18.95 14.35 5.06
N ARG A 185 -17.77 14.78 4.66
CA ARG A 185 -17.36 14.85 3.25
C ARG A 185 -16.36 13.76 2.92
N VAL A 186 -16.47 13.22 1.72
CA VAL A 186 -15.44 12.31 1.19
C VAL A 186 -14.17 13.13 0.92
N PRO A 187 -13.03 12.75 1.48
CA PRO A 187 -11.80 13.48 1.27
C PRO A 187 -11.24 13.28 -0.14
N GLY A 188 -10.46 14.25 -0.59
CA GLY A 188 -9.78 14.18 -1.88
C GLY A 188 -8.76 13.03 -1.93
N LYS A 189 -8.43 12.60 -3.15
CA LYS A 189 -7.43 11.54 -3.39
C LYS A 189 -6.02 12.06 -3.15
N PRO A 190 -5.19 11.43 -2.29
CA PRO A 190 -3.81 11.83 -2.11
C PRO A 190 -2.92 11.32 -3.26
N TYR A 191 -1.87 12.08 -3.58
CA TYR A 191 -0.81 11.69 -4.51
C TYR A 191 0.44 11.39 -3.72
N VAL A 192 0.95 10.16 -3.84
CA VAL A 192 2.05 9.65 -3.02
C VAL A 192 3.36 9.70 -3.79
N SER A 193 4.43 10.11 -3.13
CA SER A 193 5.82 9.97 -3.57
C SER A 193 6.66 9.29 -2.49
N VAL A 194 7.74 8.64 -2.91
CA VAL A 194 8.60 7.85 -2.02
C VAL A 194 10.04 8.30 -2.17
N ASN A 195 10.72 8.52 -1.04
CA ASN A 195 12.17 8.60 -0.97
C ASN A 195 12.70 7.32 -0.30
N PRO A 196 13.06 6.28 -1.09
CA PRO A 196 13.47 5.01 -0.53
C PRO A 196 14.87 5.10 0.08
N GLY A 197 15.04 4.64 1.32
CA GLY A 197 16.34 4.38 1.94
C GLY A 197 16.99 3.12 1.37
N LYS A 198 18.23 2.84 1.82
CA LYS A 198 18.82 1.50 1.70
C LYS A 198 18.27 0.59 2.79
N ALA A 199 18.53 -0.71 2.66
CA ALA A 199 18.10 -1.69 3.65
C ALA A 199 18.43 -1.26 5.08
N ASN A 200 17.42 -1.31 5.94
CA ASN A 200 17.50 -0.89 7.35
C ASN A 200 17.83 0.61 7.58
N GLN A 201 17.69 1.42 6.54
CA GLN A 201 17.71 2.88 6.63
C GLN A 201 16.31 3.45 6.46
N THR A 202 16.12 4.70 6.82
CA THR A 202 14.85 5.39 6.75
C THR A 202 14.36 5.50 5.30
N THR A 203 13.15 5.00 5.05
CA THR A 203 12.36 5.27 3.85
C THR A 203 11.27 6.25 4.23
N THR A 204 11.13 7.34 3.48
CA THR A 204 10.14 8.39 3.76
C THR A 204 9.12 8.46 2.63
N PHE A 205 7.86 8.52 3.02
CA PHE A 205 6.70 8.68 2.16
C PHE A 205 6.16 10.09 2.32
N PHE A 206 5.76 10.71 1.22
CA PHE A 206 5.17 12.03 1.18
C PHE A 206 3.88 11.99 0.38
N TRP A 207 2.93 12.86 0.72
CA TRP A 207 1.70 13.06 -0.05
C TRP A 207 1.25 14.51 0.08
N ASN A 208 0.36 14.95 -0.82
CA ASN A 208 -0.25 16.28 -0.72
C ASN A 208 -1.39 16.28 0.31
N ALA A 209 -1.59 17.41 0.95
CA ALA A 209 -2.81 17.64 1.70
C ALA A 209 -4.03 17.56 0.78
N THR A 210 -5.10 16.93 1.25
CA THR A 210 -6.34 16.77 0.51
C THR A 210 -7.51 17.47 1.21
N SER A 211 -8.49 17.93 0.42
CA SER A 211 -9.73 18.50 0.96
C SER A 211 -10.43 17.50 1.87
N TYR A 212 -10.99 17.97 2.95
CA TYR A 212 -11.78 17.21 3.92
C TYR A 212 -11.07 16.05 4.63
N ALA A 213 -9.77 15.85 4.45
CA ALA A 213 -9.02 14.90 5.26
C ALA A 213 -8.83 15.44 6.68
N ARG A 214 -9.10 14.61 7.67
CA ARG A 214 -8.80 14.87 9.09
C ARG A 214 -7.46 14.28 9.47
N TYR A 215 -7.09 13.16 8.87
CA TYR A 215 -5.82 12.45 9.03
C TYR A 215 -5.59 11.52 7.85
N TYR A 216 -4.43 10.85 7.85
CA TYR A 216 -4.06 9.89 6.81
C TYR A 216 -3.67 8.56 7.44
N ASP A 217 -4.00 7.47 6.74
CA ASP A 217 -3.54 6.13 7.07
C ASP A 217 -2.58 5.66 5.99
N VAL A 218 -1.42 5.15 6.38
CA VAL A 218 -0.36 4.72 5.48
C VAL A 218 -0.21 3.21 5.53
N TYR A 219 -0.12 2.56 4.39
CA TYR A 219 0.01 1.12 4.25
C TYR A 219 1.15 0.78 3.31
N VAL A 220 2.15 0.04 3.80
CA VAL A 220 3.28 -0.45 3.01
C VAL A 220 3.19 -1.96 2.91
N TYR A 221 3.24 -2.48 1.70
CA TYR A 221 3.13 -3.90 1.40
C TYR A 221 4.41 -4.37 0.72
N LYS A 222 4.91 -5.54 1.09
CA LYS A 222 5.93 -6.23 0.32
C LYS A 222 5.32 -6.77 -0.98
N ALA A 223 6.09 -6.78 -2.05
CA ALA A 223 5.61 -7.28 -3.34
C ALA A 223 5.07 -8.72 -3.23
N GLY A 224 3.86 -8.94 -3.77
CA GLY A 224 3.15 -10.21 -3.69
C GLY A 224 2.36 -10.45 -2.41
N GLU A 225 2.45 -9.58 -1.39
CA GLU A 225 1.70 -9.71 -0.15
C GLU A 225 0.40 -8.92 -0.17
N SER A 226 -0.67 -9.53 0.38
CA SER A 226 -1.98 -8.90 0.53
C SER A 226 -2.12 -8.12 1.83
N ASN A 227 -1.33 -8.47 2.86
CA ASN A 227 -1.33 -7.78 4.14
C ASN A 227 -0.20 -6.74 4.17
N PRO A 228 -0.41 -5.57 4.80
CA PRO A 228 0.65 -4.59 4.93
C PRO A 228 1.78 -5.11 5.84
N THR A 229 3.02 -4.96 5.39
CA THR A 229 4.24 -5.26 6.16
C THR A 229 4.48 -4.18 7.22
N GLN A 230 4.16 -2.93 6.89
CA GLN A 230 4.18 -1.78 7.79
C GLN A 230 2.92 -0.94 7.56
N PHE A 231 2.40 -0.34 8.62
CA PHE A 231 1.29 0.59 8.53
C PHE A 231 1.32 1.62 9.66
N GLN A 232 0.71 2.77 9.42
CA GLN A 232 0.50 3.81 10.42
C GLN A 232 -0.87 4.42 10.22
N TYR A 233 -1.67 4.45 11.28
CA TYR A 233 -2.98 5.11 11.30
C TYR A 233 -2.88 6.49 11.93
N GLY A 234 -3.78 7.41 11.51
CA GLY A 234 -3.97 8.69 12.17
C GLY A 234 -2.81 9.68 12.00
N VAL A 235 -2.13 9.68 10.88
CA VAL A 235 -1.06 10.64 10.59
C VAL A 235 -1.67 12.01 10.30
N ASN A 236 -1.37 13.00 11.12
CA ASN A 236 -1.89 14.37 10.95
C ASN A 236 -1.09 15.22 9.93
N GLY A 237 0.11 14.78 9.55
CA GLY A 237 0.96 15.43 8.54
C GLY A 237 0.81 14.85 7.16
N THR A 238 1.67 15.31 6.25
CA THR A 238 1.74 14.86 4.86
C THR A 238 2.99 14.02 4.57
N SER A 239 3.58 13.44 5.60
CA SER A 239 4.71 12.52 5.50
C SER A 239 4.74 11.52 6.65
N TRP A 240 5.34 10.37 6.36
CA TRP A 240 5.64 9.34 7.35
C TRP A 240 6.88 8.56 6.94
N SER A 241 7.59 7.99 7.91
CA SER A 241 8.82 7.26 7.67
C SER A 241 8.86 5.95 8.44
N CYS A 242 9.46 4.93 7.82
CA CYS A 242 9.79 3.67 8.48
C CYS A 242 11.09 3.09 7.93
N THR A 243 11.58 2.02 8.54
CA THR A 243 12.72 1.25 8.06
C THR A 243 12.24 -0.06 7.45
N LEU A 244 12.82 -0.43 6.30
CA LEU A 244 12.45 -1.64 5.56
C LEU A 244 13.70 -2.44 5.21
N PRO A 245 13.65 -3.78 5.21
CA PRO A 245 14.65 -4.64 4.59
C PRO A 245 14.78 -4.39 3.09
N ALA A 246 15.85 -4.86 2.46
CA ALA A 246 15.96 -4.85 1.00
C ALA A 246 14.82 -5.64 0.36
N GLY A 247 14.24 -5.10 -0.71
CA GLY A 247 13.13 -5.73 -1.41
C GLY A 247 12.30 -4.77 -2.24
N ASN A 248 11.30 -5.33 -2.90
CA ASN A 248 10.30 -4.57 -3.66
C ASN A 248 9.04 -4.41 -2.83
N TYR A 249 8.49 -3.21 -2.84
CA TYR A 249 7.34 -2.80 -2.04
C TYR A 249 6.37 -1.97 -2.86
N ARG A 250 5.16 -1.82 -2.34
CA ARG A 250 4.20 -0.80 -2.74
C ARG A 250 3.65 -0.08 -1.53
N VAL A 251 3.34 1.18 -1.69
CA VAL A 251 2.69 2.00 -0.66
C VAL A 251 1.37 2.52 -1.18
N ALA A 252 0.38 2.62 -0.30
CA ALA A 252 -0.86 3.36 -0.51
C ALA A 252 -1.15 4.21 0.73
N VAL A 253 -1.70 5.39 0.52
CA VAL A 253 -2.12 6.31 1.58
C VAL A 253 -3.61 6.55 1.42
N ALA A 254 -4.35 6.43 2.52
CA ALA A 254 -5.75 6.83 2.57
C ALA A 254 -5.86 8.20 3.25
N SER A 255 -6.49 9.15 2.59
CA SER A 255 -7.02 10.34 3.25
C SER A 255 -8.32 9.96 3.94
N VAL A 256 -8.50 10.33 5.21
CA VAL A 256 -9.62 9.89 6.03
C VAL A 256 -10.32 11.08 6.66
N ASN A 257 -11.63 11.18 6.46
CA ASN A 257 -12.52 12.04 7.24
C ASN A 257 -13.26 11.19 8.29
N HIS A 258 -13.76 10.02 7.87
CA HIS A 258 -14.37 9.04 8.75
C HIS A 258 -13.94 7.62 8.33
N ALA A 259 -13.42 6.81 9.26
CA ALA A 259 -12.79 5.52 8.96
C ALA A 259 -13.71 4.47 8.31
N GLN A 260 -15.02 4.56 8.51
CA GLN A 260 -15.98 3.58 7.99
C GLN A 260 -16.58 3.95 6.63
N TYR A 261 -16.79 5.25 6.35
CA TYR A 261 -17.56 5.68 5.19
C TYR A 261 -17.07 6.95 4.48
N ALA A 262 -15.98 7.55 4.92
CA ALA A 262 -15.42 8.73 4.27
C ALA A 262 -13.89 8.69 4.23
N TYR A 263 -13.36 7.91 3.30
CA TYR A 263 -11.94 7.80 3.02
C TYR A 263 -11.69 7.61 1.52
N THR A 264 -10.52 8.02 1.07
CA THR A 264 -10.10 7.87 -0.33
C THR A 264 -8.66 7.41 -0.40
N PHE A 265 -8.41 6.29 -1.06
CA PHE A 265 -7.05 5.78 -1.28
C PHE A 265 -6.36 6.48 -2.45
N SER A 266 -5.05 6.67 -2.31
CA SER A 266 -4.16 6.97 -3.42
C SER A 266 -4.08 5.79 -4.40
N ASP A 267 -3.53 6.03 -5.59
CA ASP A 267 -2.95 4.94 -6.37
C ASP A 267 -1.79 4.32 -5.58
N SER A 268 -1.54 3.04 -5.80
CA SER A 268 -0.38 2.37 -5.22
C SER A 268 0.88 2.78 -5.95
N VAL A 269 1.92 3.17 -5.20
CA VAL A 269 3.24 3.51 -5.73
C VAL A 269 4.21 2.38 -5.42
N ASN A 270 4.79 1.79 -6.45
CA ASN A 270 5.82 0.75 -6.32
C ASN A 270 7.19 1.39 -6.10
N PHE A 271 8.01 0.79 -5.25
CA PHE A 271 9.39 1.24 -4.99
C PHE A 271 10.28 0.07 -4.57
N THR A 272 11.59 0.28 -4.66
CA THR A 272 12.59 -0.72 -4.27
C THR A 272 13.49 -0.16 -3.18
N VAL A 273 13.65 -0.91 -2.11
CA VAL A 273 14.67 -0.68 -1.08
C VAL A 273 15.90 -1.51 -1.46
N GLN A 274 16.98 -0.83 -1.83
CA GLN A 274 18.22 -1.49 -2.23
C GLN A 274 18.94 -2.10 -1.04
N ALA A 275 19.66 -3.20 -1.26
CA ALA A 275 20.54 -3.75 -0.24
C ALA A 275 21.62 -2.72 0.15
N ALA A 276 21.98 -2.67 1.42
CA ALA A 276 23.14 -1.90 1.83
C ALA A 276 24.40 -2.48 1.14
N PRO A 277 25.35 -1.65 0.72
CA PRO A 277 26.63 -2.14 0.23
C PRO A 277 27.22 -3.09 1.27
N VAL A 278 27.63 -4.27 0.81
CA VAL A 278 28.35 -5.21 1.68
C VAL A 278 29.74 -4.63 1.90
N THR A 279 29.91 -3.86 2.96
CA THR A 279 31.24 -3.47 3.41
C THR A 279 31.82 -4.62 4.21
N HIS A 280 32.90 -5.20 3.74
CA HIS A 280 33.70 -6.17 4.49
C HIS A 280 35.15 -5.71 4.52
N THR A 281 35.83 -6.01 5.59
CA THR A 281 37.29 -5.85 5.65
C THR A 281 37.90 -6.90 4.75
N HIS A 282 38.70 -6.46 3.76
CA HIS A 282 39.38 -7.39 2.86
C HIS A 282 40.38 -8.25 3.63
N SER A 283 40.20 -9.56 3.57
CA SER A 283 41.16 -10.55 4.00
C SER A 283 41.80 -11.19 2.75
N TYR A 284 43.05 -10.84 2.49
CA TYR A 284 43.73 -11.27 1.29
C TYR A 284 44.50 -12.58 1.57
N GLN A 285 44.34 -13.54 0.64
CA GLN A 285 45.11 -14.79 0.62
C GLN A 285 45.98 -14.79 -0.63
N ARG A 286 47.25 -15.30 -0.48
CA ARG A 286 48.17 -15.41 -1.58
C ARG A 286 47.73 -16.53 -2.52
N VAL A 287 47.54 -16.20 -3.79
CA VAL A 287 47.26 -17.13 -4.88
C VAL A 287 48.49 -17.17 -5.80
N THR A 288 48.99 -18.36 -6.10
CA THR A 288 50.10 -18.55 -7.03
C THR A 288 49.68 -19.46 -8.17
N VAL A 289 49.75 -18.95 -9.40
CA VAL A 289 49.63 -19.72 -10.63
C VAL A 289 51.03 -19.89 -11.20
N LYS A 290 51.53 -21.10 -11.28
CA LYS A 290 52.88 -21.37 -11.82
C LYS A 290 52.92 -21.04 -13.32
N ALA A 291 54.06 -20.51 -13.80
CA ALA A 291 54.30 -20.43 -15.23
C ALA A 291 54.42 -21.84 -15.82
N THR A 292 53.97 -21.98 -17.05
CA THR A 292 54.15 -23.20 -17.86
C THR A 292 55.33 -23.03 -18.79
N THR A 293 55.55 -23.95 -19.73
CA THR A 293 56.56 -23.80 -20.78
C THR A 293 56.19 -22.77 -21.86
N THR A 294 54.92 -22.34 -21.92
CA THR A 294 54.41 -21.50 -23.00
C THR A 294 53.61 -20.26 -22.51
N ALA A 295 53.27 -20.25 -21.21
CA ALA A 295 52.44 -19.21 -20.62
C ALA A 295 53.00 -18.68 -19.29
N ASN A 296 52.87 -17.37 -19.07
CA ASN A 296 53.24 -16.74 -17.81
C ASN A 296 52.32 -17.20 -16.67
N GLY A 297 52.91 -17.42 -15.49
CA GLY A 297 52.19 -17.50 -14.23
C GLY A 297 52.10 -16.14 -13.51
N TYR A 298 51.58 -16.16 -12.32
CA TYR A 298 51.55 -14.99 -11.46
C TYR A 298 51.41 -15.34 -9.97
N THR A 299 51.80 -14.44 -9.13
CA THR A 299 51.39 -14.39 -7.73
C THR A 299 50.50 -13.17 -7.51
N GLN A 300 49.47 -13.28 -6.71
CA GLN A 300 48.62 -12.17 -6.31
C GLN A 300 48.05 -12.44 -4.93
N GLU A 301 47.58 -11.38 -4.28
CA GLU A 301 46.75 -11.48 -3.09
C GLU A 301 45.32 -11.26 -3.50
N GLN A 302 44.42 -12.21 -3.18
CA GLN A 302 43.02 -12.18 -3.57
C GLN A 302 42.12 -12.36 -2.37
N CYS A 303 41.14 -11.47 -2.25
CA CYS A 303 40.04 -11.58 -1.29
C CYS A 303 38.91 -12.44 -1.85
N ARG A 304 38.10 -13.05 -0.98
CA ARG A 304 36.91 -13.81 -1.35
C ARG A 304 35.92 -13.06 -2.22
N CYS A 305 35.87 -11.74 -2.10
CA CYS A 305 35.00 -10.88 -2.95
C CYS A 305 35.52 -10.69 -4.38
N GLY A 306 36.66 -11.25 -4.73
CA GLY A 306 37.31 -11.08 -6.03
C GLY A 306 38.29 -9.90 -6.11
N SER A 307 38.41 -9.07 -5.08
CA SER A 307 39.41 -7.99 -5.04
C SER A 307 40.82 -8.55 -5.06
N ILE A 308 41.68 -7.97 -5.89
CA ILE A 308 43.08 -8.43 -6.13
C ILE A 308 44.03 -7.27 -5.86
N GLN A 309 45.14 -7.55 -5.19
CA GLN A 309 46.27 -6.65 -5.00
C GLN A 309 47.61 -7.38 -5.17
N ASN A 310 48.69 -6.65 -5.25
CA ASN A 310 50.08 -7.16 -5.28
C ASN A 310 50.33 -8.24 -6.37
N LYS A 311 49.73 -8.09 -7.55
CA LYS A 311 49.92 -9.02 -8.66
C LYS A 311 51.28 -8.87 -9.28
N GLN A 312 52.06 -10.00 -9.27
CA GLN A 312 53.38 -10.11 -9.88
C GLN A 312 53.35 -11.23 -10.91
N ILE A 313 53.98 -10.97 -12.08
CA ILE A 313 54.04 -11.94 -13.17
C ILE A 313 55.26 -12.86 -12.98
N ILE A 314 55.06 -14.16 -13.12
CA ILE A 314 56.11 -15.18 -13.21
C ILE A 314 56.25 -15.50 -14.71
N TYR A 315 57.32 -15.03 -15.31
CA TYR A 315 57.54 -15.21 -16.74
C TYR A 315 57.90 -16.65 -17.06
N TYR A 316 57.39 -17.22 -18.15
CA TYR A 316 57.67 -18.57 -18.57
C TYR A 316 59.10 -18.70 -19.14
N PRO A 317 59.79 -19.87 -19.00
CA PRO A 317 61.11 -20.11 -19.58
C PRO A 317 61.02 -20.16 -21.12
N LYS A 318 61.66 -19.22 -21.81
CA LYS A 318 61.60 -19.06 -23.26
C LYS A 318 62.78 -19.65 -23.98
N LYS A 319 63.98 -19.58 -23.41
CA LYS A 319 65.20 -19.98 -24.12
C LYS A 319 66.14 -20.74 -23.19
N ILE A 320 66.64 -21.87 -23.66
CA ILE A 320 67.65 -22.69 -22.98
C ILE A 320 68.92 -22.63 -23.83
N GLN A 321 70.03 -22.28 -23.23
CA GLN A 321 71.35 -22.21 -23.87
C GLN A 321 72.34 -23.06 -23.07
N LEU A 322 73.13 -23.87 -23.80
CA LEU A 322 74.18 -24.59 -23.24
C LEU A 322 75.49 -23.83 -23.52
N SER A 323 76.48 -23.89 -22.58
CA SER A 323 77.76 -23.23 -22.75
C SER A 323 78.57 -23.89 -23.85
N ARG A 324 78.34 -25.19 -24.15
CA ARG A 324 78.86 -25.92 -25.29
C ARG A 324 77.90 -27.04 -25.68
N THR A 325 77.77 -27.28 -26.98
CA THR A 325 76.91 -28.32 -27.54
C THR A 325 77.64 -29.55 -27.97
N SER A 326 79.00 -29.50 -28.03
CA SER A 326 79.83 -30.60 -28.37
C SER A 326 81.12 -30.61 -27.53
N TYR A 327 81.66 -31.78 -27.26
CA TYR A 327 82.88 -31.98 -26.52
C TYR A 327 83.73 -33.11 -27.17
N THR A 328 85.02 -32.93 -27.22
CA THR A 328 85.89 -34.01 -27.60
C THR A 328 86.06 -35.01 -26.48
N TYR A 329 85.87 -36.28 -26.74
CA TYR A 329 85.99 -37.37 -25.76
C TYR A 329 87.42 -37.43 -25.18
N ASN A 330 87.55 -37.48 -23.86
CA ASN A 330 88.80 -37.62 -23.16
C ASN A 330 88.70 -38.47 -21.87
N GLY A 331 87.74 -39.42 -21.84
CA GLY A 331 87.47 -40.29 -20.70
C GLY A 331 86.89 -39.63 -19.46
N LYS A 332 86.59 -38.32 -19.49
CA LYS A 332 86.03 -37.56 -18.35
C LYS A 332 84.64 -37.12 -18.61
N VAL A 333 83.76 -37.15 -17.59
CA VAL A 333 82.36 -36.58 -17.67
C VAL A 333 82.41 -35.09 -18.02
N LYS A 334 81.64 -34.69 -19.04
CA LYS A 334 81.54 -33.29 -19.48
C LYS A 334 80.11 -32.81 -19.15
N LYS A 335 79.98 -31.77 -18.37
CA LYS A 335 78.69 -31.12 -18.04
C LYS A 335 78.71 -29.68 -18.52
N PRO A 336 77.96 -29.38 -19.56
CA PRO A 336 77.79 -27.95 -19.99
C PRO A 336 77.07 -27.21 -18.93
N THR A 337 77.36 -25.92 -18.78
CA THR A 337 76.51 -24.97 -18.01
C THR A 337 75.26 -24.65 -18.80
N VAL A 338 74.14 -24.71 -18.14
CA VAL A 338 72.85 -24.40 -18.72
C VAL A 338 72.47 -23.01 -18.26
N LYS A 339 72.05 -22.17 -19.23
CA LYS A 339 71.43 -20.82 -18.98
C LYS A 339 70.01 -20.84 -19.47
N VAL A 340 69.05 -20.64 -18.59
CA VAL A 340 67.63 -20.51 -18.93
C VAL A 340 67.28 -19.04 -18.86
N THR A 341 66.57 -18.56 -19.90
CA THR A 341 66.11 -17.16 -19.98
C THR A 341 64.59 -17.19 -20.10
N ASP A 342 63.94 -16.35 -19.33
CA ASP A 342 62.48 -16.20 -19.34
C ASP A 342 61.96 -15.43 -20.55
N SER A 343 60.61 -15.30 -20.66
CA SER A 343 59.94 -14.59 -21.75
C SER A 343 60.18 -13.06 -21.72
N ASN A 344 60.72 -12.55 -20.61
CA ASN A 344 61.11 -11.15 -20.47
C ASN A 344 62.63 -10.95 -20.60
N ASN A 345 63.37 -11.96 -21.16
CA ASN A 345 64.81 -11.96 -21.39
C ASN A 345 65.65 -11.89 -20.10
N ARG A 346 65.15 -12.24 -18.94
CA ARG A 346 65.89 -12.31 -17.69
C ARG A 346 66.40 -13.73 -17.47
N VAL A 347 67.58 -13.85 -16.90
CA VAL A 347 68.14 -15.18 -16.53
C VAL A 347 67.40 -15.72 -15.35
N ILE A 348 66.89 -16.95 -15.47
CA ILE A 348 66.28 -17.69 -14.38
C ILE A 348 67.40 -18.32 -13.54
N SER A 349 67.35 -18.10 -12.20
CA SER A 349 68.33 -18.71 -11.28
C SER A 349 68.31 -20.24 -11.41
N ALA A 350 69.49 -20.86 -11.35
CA ALA A 350 69.65 -22.30 -11.41
C ALA A 350 68.89 -23.07 -10.30
N ASP A 351 68.58 -22.40 -9.19
CA ASP A 351 67.76 -22.95 -8.09
C ASP A 351 66.32 -23.23 -8.47
N ASN A 352 65.88 -22.64 -9.58
CA ASN A 352 64.47 -22.73 -10.03
C ASN A 352 64.24 -23.76 -11.15
N TYR A 353 65.26 -24.54 -11.53
CA TYR A 353 65.13 -25.63 -12.50
C TYR A 353 66.16 -26.77 -12.25
N THR A 354 65.80 -27.96 -12.69
CA THR A 354 66.64 -29.10 -12.64
C THR A 354 67.05 -29.50 -14.07
N CYS A 355 68.34 -29.64 -14.34
CA CYS A 355 68.85 -30.11 -15.63
C CYS A 355 69.07 -31.61 -15.60
N LEU A 356 68.41 -32.34 -16.47
CA LEU A 356 68.67 -33.74 -16.74
C LEU A 356 69.42 -33.81 -18.09
N LEU A 357 70.68 -34.15 -18.04
CA LEU A 357 71.54 -34.35 -19.23
C LEU A 357 71.58 -35.83 -19.56
N TYR A 358 71.02 -36.19 -20.71
CA TYR A 358 71.17 -37.57 -21.24
C TYR A 358 72.33 -37.58 -22.23
N THR A 359 73.30 -38.45 -22.08
CA THR A 359 74.30 -38.77 -23.09
C THR A 359 73.69 -39.83 -23.98
N SER A 360 73.58 -39.56 -25.31
CA SER A 360 73.40 -40.70 -26.24
C SER A 360 74.60 -41.61 -26.21
N PRO A 361 74.39 -42.93 -26.15
CA PRO A 361 75.47 -43.84 -26.39
C PRO A 361 76.04 -43.53 -27.80
N SER A 362 77.41 -43.56 -27.86
CA SER A 362 78.10 -43.40 -29.14
C SER A 362 77.73 -44.57 -30.06
N PRO A 363 77.27 -44.32 -31.29
CA PRO A 363 77.12 -45.43 -32.22
C PRO A 363 78.53 -45.85 -32.70
N ARG A 364 79.13 -46.67 -31.87
CA ARG A 364 80.35 -47.43 -32.26
C ARG A 364 80.48 -48.62 -31.31
N ASP A 365 79.91 -49.66 -31.76
CA ASP A 365 80.60 -50.95 -32.03
C ASP A 365 79.61 -51.85 -32.71
#